data_79f30cca935b235466eaff7f3e91ebe6
#
_entry.id   79f30cca935b235466eaff7f3e91ebe6
#
_cell.length_a   1.000
_cell.length_b   1.000
_cell.length_c   1.000
_cell.angle_alpha   90.00
_cell.angle_beta   90.00
_cell.angle_gamma   90.00
#
_symmetry.space_group_name_H-M   'P 1'
#
loop_
_entity.id
_entity.type
_entity.pdbx_description
1 polymer ?
#
loop_
_entity_poly.entity_id
_entity_poly.type
_entity_poly.pdbx_seq_one_letter_code
_entity_poly.pdbx_strand_id
1 'polypeptide(L)'
;KFTGDSGKLYNNRIYPFTNQKIKGILWYQGEADNYRTNMNAEEYSDAMAGLIDLYRQKWSSEDLPFYYVQLTRYETKDASEIREGQRIALQKVRNKKNVGMFGLLDINGRYDQGEGCARTDIHPWQKEVVADRFLDYVGHDIYKDSEANTSGPVYQSKQKIDNTIVLTFKHKGKLKVMDKSQYADSVCEQKISASSTDTSILHEFWISDENGKFYPANARIENDKVVVWSDSVFNPTDVMYVWGAYPEMPNLTDDSGLPAVTFNTYNGSEVL
;
A
#
# COMPACT_ATOMS: atom_id res chain seq x y z
N LYS A 1 -15.78 -12.19 17.31
CA LYS A 1 -17.20 -12.49 17.63
C LYS A 1 -18.06 -11.46 16.91
N PHE A 2 -18.64 -11.83 15.77
CA PHE A 2 -19.70 -11.02 15.15
C PHE A 2 -20.96 -11.15 16.03
N THR A 3 -21.18 -10.16 16.85
CA THR A 3 -22.41 -10.07 17.66
C THR A 3 -23.38 -9.15 16.95
N GLY A 4 -24.49 -9.70 16.46
CA GLY A 4 -25.63 -8.99 15.89
C GLY A 4 -25.65 -9.00 14.36
N ASP A 5 -26.83 -9.18 13.81
CA ASP A 5 -27.28 -9.05 12.40
C ASP A 5 -26.19 -9.25 11.31
N SER A 6 -25.38 -10.31 11.42
CA SER A 6 -24.41 -10.66 10.39
C SER A 6 -25.13 -10.80 9.05
N GLY A 7 -24.68 -10.03 8.06
CA GLY A 7 -25.34 -9.98 6.76
C GLY A 7 -26.34 -8.84 6.56
N LYS A 8 -26.71 -8.08 7.58
CA LYS A 8 -27.68 -6.97 7.43
C LYS A 8 -27.22 -5.91 6.43
N LEU A 9 -25.94 -5.50 6.51
CA LEU A 9 -25.37 -4.56 5.54
C LEU A 9 -25.36 -5.15 4.14
N TYR A 10 -24.92 -6.40 4.00
CA TYR A 10 -24.94 -7.10 2.72
C TYR A 10 -26.39 -7.17 2.17
N ASN A 11 -27.35 -7.66 2.95
CA ASN A 11 -28.72 -7.83 2.51
C ASN A 11 -29.40 -6.51 2.12
N ASN A 12 -29.09 -5.43 2.82
CA ASN A 12 -29.75 -4.14 2.60
C ASN A 12 -29.01 -3.24 1.60
N ARG A 13 -27.69 -3.43 1.39
CA ARG A 13 -26.85 -2.49 0.63
C ARG A 13 -26.18 -3.11 -0.60
N ILE A 14 -25.97 -4.41 -0.61
CA ILE A 14 -25.26 -5.11 -1.70
C ILE A 14 -26.20 -6.03 -2.47
N TYR A 15 -26.90 -6.92 -1.76
CA TYR A 15 -27.77 -7.93 -2.39
C TYR A 15 -28.77 -7.36 -3.40
N PRO A 16 -29.45 -6.23 -3.15
CA PRO A 16 -30.39 -5.64 -4.13
C PRO A 16 -29.76 -5.29 -5.48
N PHE A 17 -28.44 -5.11 -5.54
CA PHE A 17 -27.70 -4.73 -6.74
C PHE A 17 -27.05 -5.90 -7.47
N THR A 18 -27.04 -7.11 -6.89
CA THR A 18 -26.33 -8.26 -7.48
C THR A 18 -26.91 -8.71 -8.83
N ASN A 19 -28.14 -8.32 -9.16
CA ASN A 19 -28.74 -8.56 -10.48
C ASN A 19 -28.38 -7.48 -11.53
N GLN A 20 -27.70 -6.42 -11.14
CA GLN A 20 -27.29 -5.37 -12.07
C GLN A 20 -25.92 -5.73 -12.66
N LYS A 21 -25.76 -5.49 -13.97
CA LYS A 21 -24.45 -5.65 -14.62
C LYS A 21 -23.52 -4.51 -14.19
N ILE A 22 -22.38 -4.85 -13.66
CA ILE A 22 -21.31 -3.89 -13.33
C ILE A 22 -20.04 -4.22 -14.10
N LYS A 23 -19.18 -3.25 -14.31
CA LYS A 23 -17.88 -3.41 -14.99
C LYS A 23 -16.72 -3.75 -14.04
N GLY A 24 -16.89 -3.50 -12.76
CA GLY A 24 -15.89 -3.74 -11.75
C GLY A 24 -16.25 -3.09 -10.42
N ILE A 25 -15.37 -3.23 -9.46
CA ILE A 25 -15.50 -2.68 -8.10
C ILE A 25 -14.25 -1.86 -7.80
N LEU A 26 -14.45 -0.66 -7.27
CA LEU A 26 -13.42 0.22 -6.74
C LEU A 26 -13.60 0.26 -5.23
N TRP A 27 -12.57 -0.17 -4.48
CA TRP A 27 -12.69 -0.38 -3.05
C TRP A 27 -11.71 0.50 -2.26
N TYR A 28 -12.26 1.30 -1.37
CA TYR A 28 -11.48 2.10 -0.44
C TYR A 28 -12.02 1.90 0.97
N GLN A 29 -11.33 1.09 1.76
CA GLN A 29 -11.69 0.77 3.13
C GLN A 29 -10.54 0.04 3.83
N GLY A 30 -10.53 0.04 5.16
CA GLY A 30 -9.57 -0.66 6.03
C GLY A 30 -9.41 0.03 7.38
N GLU A 31 -9.69 1.34 7.44
CA GLU A 31 -9.49 2.17 8.62
C GLU A 31 -10.29 1.66 9.83
N ALA A 32 -11.55 1.27 9.60
CA ALA A 32 -12.41 0.77 10.67
C ALA A 32 -11.93 -0.59 11.23
N ASP A 33 -11.35 -1.44 10.41
CA ASP A 33 -10.80 -2.73 10.84
C ASP A 33 -9.57 -2.53 11.72
N ASN A 34 -8.75 -1.52 11.42
CA ASN A 34 -7.66 -1.11 12.28
C ASN A 34 -8.15 -0.61 13.66
N TYR A 35 -9.24 0.19 13.67
CA TYR A 35 -9.75 0.81 14.89
C TYR A 35 -10.55 -0.12 15.79
N ARG A 36 -11.39 -0.97 15.20
CA ARG A 36 -12.42 -1.70 15.92
C ARG A 36 -12.05 -3.13 16.24
N THR A 37 -11.24 -3.74 15.39
CA THR A 37 -10.96 -5.18 15.46
C THR A 37 -9.52 -5.50 15.78
N ASN A 38 -8.58 -4.55 15.59
CA ASN A 38 -7.13 -4.77 15.65
C ASN A 38 -6.70 -5.98 14.82
N MET A 39 -7.25 -6.13 13.62
CA MET A 39 -6.85 -7.21 12.70
C MET A 39 -5.35 -7.11 12.40
N ASN A 40 -4.68 -8.24 12.43
CA ASN A 40 -3.33 -8.36 11.90
C ASN A 40 -3.36 -8.52 10.37
N ALA A 41 -2.18 -8.50 9.74
CA ALA A 41 -2.05 -8.58 8.29
C ALA A 41 -2.65 -9.86 7.70
N GLU A 42 -2.47 -10.99 8.37
CA GLU A 42 -3.01 -12.29 7.93
C GLU A 42 -4.53 -12.30 7.96
N GLU A 43 -5.13 -11.91 9.09
CA GLU A 43 -6.58 -11.84 9.26
C GLU A 43 -7.24 -10.89 8.26
N TYR A 44 -6.65 -9.71 8.05
CA TYR A 44 -7.17 -8.75 7.07
C TYR A 44 -7.05 -9.29 5.65
N SER A 45 -5.91 -9.88 5.29
CA SER A 45 -5.69 -10.41 3.95
C SER A 45 -6.66 -11.56 3.60
N ASP A 46 -6.96 -12.43 4.56
CA ASP A 46 -7.95 -13.49 4.40
C ASP A 46 -9.36 -12.93 4.21
N ALA A 47 -9.73 -11.93 5.02
CA ALA A 47 -11.02 -11.26 4.91
C ALA A 47 -11.18 -10.55 3.56
N MET A 48 -10.14 -9.84 3.10
CA MET A 48 -10.15 -9.12 1.83
C MET A 48 -10.19 -10.06 0.62
N ALA A 49 -9.38 -11.12 0.62
CA ALA A 49 -9.41 -12.13 -0.44
C ALA A 49 -10.77 -12.83 -0.51
N GLY A 50 -11.33 -13.19 0.65
CA GLY A 50 -12.67 -13.78 0.74
C GLY A 50 -13.78 -12.83 0.28
N LEU A 51 -13.63 -11.53 0.54
CA LEU A 51 -14.55 -10.50 0.06
C LEU A 51 -14.54 -10.41 -1.47
N ILE A 52 -13.37 -10.37 -2.09
CA ILE A 52 -13.20 -10.34 -3.55
C ILE A 52 -13.87 -11.57 -4.19
N ASP A 53 -13.58 -12.76 -3.67
CA ASP A 53 -14.16 -14.00 -4.16
C ASP A 53 -15.69 -14.03 -3.98
N LEU A 54 -16.20 -13.50 -2.85
CA LEU A 54 -17.65 -13.38 -2.61
C LEU A 54 -18.34 -12.48 -3.64
N TYR A 55 -17.75 -11.32 -3.94
CA TYR A 55 -18.29 -10.40 -4.95
C TYR A 55 -18.30 -11.06 -6.32
N ARG A 56 -17.22 -11.71 -6.73
CA ARG A 56 -17.12 -12.47 -7.99
C ARG A 56 -18.19 -13.56 -8.08
N GLN A 57 -18.40 -14.31 -7.00
CA GLN A 57 -19.46 -15.31 -6.94
C GLN A 57 -20.86 -14.68 -7.06
N LYS A 58 -21.11 -13.56 -6.38
CA LYS A 58 -22.44 -12.91 -6.38
C LYS A 58 -22.80 -12.28 -7.71
N TRP A 59 -21.83 -11.82 -8.48
CA TRP A 59 -22.04 -11.33 -9.85
C TRP A 59 -21.82 -12.39 -10.91
N SER A 60 -21.56 -13.65 -10.55
CA SER A 60 -21.31 -14.78 -11.46
C SER A 60 -20.22 -14.46 -12.50
N SER A 61 -19.14 -13.82 -12.05
CA SER A 61 -18.02 -13.39 -12.88
C SER A 61 -16.70 -13.65 -12.13
N GLU A 62 -16.00 -14.72 -12.49
CA GLU A 62 -14.73 -15.12 -11.84
C GLU A 62 -13.60 -14.11 -12.01
N ASP A 63 -13.67 -13.27 -13.03
CA ASP A 63 -12.69 -12.25 -13.36
C ASP A 63 -13.23 -10.82 -13.24
N LEU A 64 -14.34 -10.64 -12.48
CA LEU A 64 -14.87 -9.30 -12.19
C LEU A 64 -13.74 -8.40 -11.66
N PRO A 65 -13.46 -7.27 -12.34
CA PRO A 65 -12.42 -6.36 -11.92
C PRO A 65 -12.63 -5.85 -10.49
N PHE A 66 -11.58 -5.92 -9.68
CA PHE A 66 -11.60 -5.43 -8.31
C PHE A 66 -10.31 -4.68 -8.01
N TYR A 67 -10.39 -3.37 -7.89
CA TYR A 67 -9.25 -2.52 -7.60
C TYR A 67 -9.43 -1.87 -6.25
N TYR A 68 -8.33 -1.79 -5.47
CA TYR A 68 -8.40 -1.24 -4.13
C TYR A 68 -7.15 -0.44 -3.76
N VAL A 69 -7.29 0.38 -2.75
CA VAL A 69 -6.20 1.20 -2.24
C VAL A 69 -5.47 0.49 -1.10
N GLN A 70 -4.17 0.71 -0.99
CA GLN A 70 -3.46 0.57 0.26
C GLN A 70 -3.59 1.88 1.02
N LEU A 71 -4.01 1.82 2.30
CA LEU A 71 -4.32 2.99 3.13
C LEU A 71 -3.15 3.96 3.23
N THR A 72 -3.48 5.24 3.35
CA THR A 72 -2.53 6.30 3.63
C THR A 72 -2.00 6.23 5.05
N ARG A 73 -1.06 7.12 5.36
CA ARG A 73 -0.48 7.35 6.68
C ARG A 73 -1.51 8.06 7.59
N TYR A 74 -1.48 7.75 8.88
CA TYR A 74 -2.40 8.34 9.85
C TYR A 74 -1.78 8.36 11.24
N GLU A 75 -1.55 9.55 11.80
CA GLU A 75 -0.74 9.72 13.02
C GLU A 75 -1.38 9.11 14.27
N THR A 76 -2.69 9.12 14.36
CA THR A 76 -3.39 8.72 15.59
C THR A 76 -3.32 7.22 15.85
N LYS A 77 -3.21 6.39 14.79
CA LYS A 77 -3.16 4.94 14.94
C LYS A 77 -2.36 4.28 13.82
N ASP A 78 -1.46 3.39 14.21
CA ASP A 78 -0.68 2.58 13.29
C ASP A 78 -1.59 1.63 12.49
N ALA A 79 -1.55 1.75 11.17
CA ALA A 79 -2.29 0.91 10.22
C ALA A 79 -1.36 0.01 9.40
N SER A 80 -0.11 -0.20 9.82
CA SER A 80 0.88 -0.99 9.08
C SER A 80 0.41 -2.42 8.82
N GLU A 81 -0.20 -3.05 9.81
CA GLU A 81 -0.77 -4.41 9.67
C GLU A 81 -1.87 -4.45 8.60
N ILE A 82 -2.75 -3.45 8.58
CA ILE A 82 -3.80 -3.38 7.55
C ILE A 82 -3.19 -3.13 6.17
N ARG A 83 -2.23 -2.21 6.04
CA ARG A 83 -1.53 -1.96 4.78
C ARG A 83 -0.84 -3.22 4.25
N GLU A 84 -0.16 -3.94 5.13
CA GLU A 84 0.47 -5.22 4.77
C GLU A 84 -0.58 -6.28 4.39
N GLY A 85 -1.66 -6.39 5.14
CA GLY A 85 -2.79 -7.25 4.80
C GLY A 85 -3.40 -6.96 3.43
N GLN A 86 -3.51 -5.67 3.08
CA GLN A 86 -3.94 -5.25 1.74
C GLN A 86 -2.97 -5.74 0.66
N ARG A 87 -1.65 -5.67 0.90
CA ARG A 87 -0.64 -6.18 -0.03
C ARG A 87 -0.71 -7.72 -0.15
N ILE A 88 -0.80 -8.44 0.95
CA ILE A 88 -0.87 -9.90 0.98
C ILE A 88 -2.16 -10.41 0.29
N ALA A 89 -3.26 -9.67 0.41
CA ALA A 89 -4.53 -10.05 -0.21
C ALA A 89 -4.42 -10.26 -1.73
N LEU A 90 -3.58 -9.47 -2.44
CA LEU A 90 -3.31 -9.68 -3.87
C LEU A 90 -2.78 -11.09 -4.18
N GLN A 91 -2.03 -11.67 -3.25
CA GLN A 91 -1.43 -13.00 -3.42
C GLN A 91 -2.43 -14.12 -3.14
N LYS A 92 -3.36 -13.87 -2.20
CA LYS A 92 -4.36 -14.85 -1.77
C LYS A 92 -5.56 -14.97 -2.69
N VAL A 93 -5.85 -13.95 -3.50
CA VAL A 93 -7.00 -14.00 -4.42
C VAL A 93 -6.84 -15.18 -5.38
N ARG A 94 -7.82 -16.09 -5.41
CA ARG A 94 -7.81 -17.32 -6.18
C ARG A 94 -7.54 -17.10 -7.66
N ASN A 95 -8.19 -16.10 -8.26
CA ASN A 95 -7.92 -15.65 -9.62
C ASN A 95 -7.36 -14.23 -9.58
N LYS A 96 -6.07 -14.08 -9.83
CA LYS A 96 -5.36 -12.79 -9.80
C LYS A 96 -5.64 -11.89 -11.00
N LYS A 97 -6.42 -12.37 -11.98
CA LYS A 97 -6.77 -11.55 -13.16
C LYS A 97 -7.69 -10.40 -12.75
N ASN A 98 -7.41 -9.22 -13.26
CA ASN A 98 -8.19 -8.00 -13.02
C ASN A 98 -8.33 -7.66 -11.51
N VAL A 99 -7.28 -7.91 -10.72
CA VAL A 99 -7.16 -7.43 -9.34
C VAL A 99 -5.93 -6.57 -9.23
N GLY A 100 -6.08 -5.41 -8.62
CA GLY A 100 -4.98 -4.47 -8.47
C GLY A 100 -5.08 -3.62 -7.22
N MET A 101 -3.94 -3.10 -6.80
CA MET A 101 -3.81 -2.21 -5.65
C MET A 101 -2.78 -1.13 -5.94
N PHE A 102 -3.03 0.07 -5.47
CA PHE A 102 -2.06 1.17 -5.45
C PHE A 102 -1.94 1.79 -4.06
N GLY A 103 -0.78 2.36 -3.77
CA GLY A 103 -0.51 3.03 -2.50
C GLY A 103 -0.99 4.48 -2.48
N LEU A 104 -1.27 4.98 -1.27
CA LEU A 104 -1.63 6.37 -0.99
C LEU A 104 -0.64 7.04 -0.03
N LEU A 105 0.62 6.63 -0.04
CA LEU A 105 1.63 7.10 0.91
C LEU A 105 2.07 8.56 0.69
N ASP A 106 1.82 9.09 -0.49
CA ASP A 106 2.10 10.45 -0.95
C ASP A 106 0.92 11.42 -0.80
N ILE A 107 -0.19 10.97 -0.21
CA ILE A 107 -1.31 11.84 0.17
C ILE A 107 -1.55 11.76 1.67
N ASN A 108 -2.19 12.78 2.21
CA ASN A 108 -2.34 12.97 3.64
C ASN A 108 -3.76 13.39 4.01
N GLY A 109 -3.99 13.61 5.31
CA GLY A 109 -5.23 14.09 5.85
C GLY A 109 -5.67 15.46 5.32
N ARG A 110 -6.70 16.03 5.90
CA ARG A 110 -7.34 17.26 5.42
C ARG A 110 -6.39 18.47 5.50
N TYR A 111 -6.36 19.25 4.41
CA TYR A 111 -5.77 20.59 4.44
C TYR A 111 -6.74 21.55 5.14
N ASP A 112 -6.32 22.13 6.25
CA ASP A 112 -7.05 23.21 6.90
C ASP A 112 -6.40 24.57 6.57
N GLN A 113 -7.21 25.50 6.04
CA GLN A 113 -6.78 26.81 5.53
C GLN A 113 -6.28 27.74 6.64
N GLY A 114 -5.48 27.34 7.51
CA GLY A 114 -4.89 28.20 8.58
C GLY A 114 -3.89 27.48 9.44
N GLU A 115 -4.05 26.19 9.60
CA GLU A 115 -3.28 25.39 10.54
C GLU A 115 -2.36 24.36 9.88
N GLY A 116 -2.44 24.19 8.54
CA GLY A 116 -1.64 23.20 7.81
C GLY A 116 -2.38 21.87 7.63
N CYS A 117 -1.64 20.79 7.43
CA CYS A 117 -2.19 19.50 7.10
C CYS A 117 -2.43 18.66 8.33
N ALA A 118 -3.67 18.26 8.54
CA ALA A 118 -4.07 17.47 9.69
C ALA A 118 -3.62 16.02 9.53
N ARG A 119 -2.43 15.67 10.05
CA ARG A 119 -1.92 14.29 10.14
C ARG A 119 -2.87 13.37 10.92
N THR A 120 -3.71 13.97 11.76
CA THR A 120 -4.71 13.29 12.60
C THR A 120 -6.06 13.13 11.92
N ASP A 121 -6.26 13.65 10.70
CA ASP A 121 -7.49 13.39 9.93
C ASP A 121 -7.32 12.11 9.11
N ILE A 122 -8.18 11.15 9.38
CA ILE A 122 -8.24 9.86 8.67
C ILE A 122 -8.75 9.99 7.23
N HIS A 123 -9.25 11.18 6.83
CA HIS A 123 -9.86 11.43 5.53
C HIS A 123 -8.93 12.23 4.63
N PRO A 124 -8.11 11.60 3.77
CA PRO A 124 -7.34 12.33 2.77
C PRO A 124 -8.26 13.22 1.94
N TRP A 125 -7.89 14.47 1.78
CA TRP A 125 -8.72 15.44 1.07
C TRP A 125 -8.64 15.31 -0.47
N GLN A 126 -7.52 14.78 -0.98
CA GLN A 126 -7.31 14.61 -2.42
C GLN A 126 -8.03 13.36 -2.95
N LYS A 127 -9.34 13.39 -2.93
CA LYS A 127 -10.15 12.29 -3.50
C LYS A 127 -10.03 12.19 -5.02
N GLU A 128 -9.69 13.30 -5.68
CA GLU A 128 -9.39 13.35 -7.11
C GLU A 128 -8.21 12.45 -7.45
N VAL A 129 -7.08 12.56 -6.72
CA VAL A 129 -5.91 11.70 -6.91
C VAL A 129 -6.26 10.22 -6.75
N VAL A 130 -7.11 9.89 -5.78
CA VAL A 130 -7.57 8.49 -5.59
C VAL A 130 -8.40 8.03 -6.79
N ALA A 131 -9.28 8.89 -7.30
CA ALA A 131 -10.11 8.59 -8.46
C ALA A 131 -9.26 8.39 -9.72
N ASP A 132 -8.26 9.24 -9.96
CA ASP A 132 -7.36 9.16 -11.11
C ASP A 132 -6.57 7.85 -11.11
N ARG A 133 -6.05 7.42 -9.95
CA ARG A 133 -5.35 6.13 -9.81
C ARG A 133 -6.26 4.93 -10.06
N PHE A 134 -7.53 5.01 -9.66
CA PHE A 134 -8.50 3.99 -10.06
C PHE A 134 -8.78 4.01 -11.56
N LEU A 135 -8.86 5.20 -12.18
CA LEU A 135 -9.05 5.32 -13.62
C LEU A 135 -7.89 4.73 -14.41
N ASP A 136 -6.65 4.83 -13.91
CA ASP A 136 -5.49 4.18 -14.52
C ASP A 136 -5.66 2.65 -14.57
N TYR A 137 -6.11 2.00 -13.49
CA TYR A 137 -6.43 0.57 -13.52
C TYR A 137 -7.56 0.23 -14.50
N VAL A 138 -8.63 1.01 -14.49
CA VAL A 138 -9.76 0.84 -15.40
C VAL A 138 -9.32 1.04 -16.85
N GLY A 139 -8.52 2.07 -17.12
CA GLY A 139 -7.93 2.34 -18.43
C GLY A 139 -7.09 1.18 -18.92
N HIS A 140 -6.14 0.75 -18.10
CA HIS A 140 -5.24 -0.35 -18.45
C HIS A 140 -5.97 -1.68 -18.66
N ASP A 141 -6.73 -2.13 -17.68
CA ASP A 141 -7.25 -3.50 -17.69
C ASP A 141 -8.52 -3.65 -18.54
N ILE A 142 -9.39 -2.65 -18.55
CA ILE A 142 -10.69 -2.72 -19.22
C ILE A 142 -10.63 -2.07 -20.61
N TYR A 143 -10.00 -0.90 -20.73
CA TYR A 143 -9.93 -0.16 -21.98
C TYR A 143 -8.62 -0.35 -22.77
N LYS A 144 -7.67 -1.14 -22.22
CA LYS A 144 -6.39 -1.52 -22.88
C LYS A 144 -5.46 -0.32 -23.14
N ASP A 145 -5.50 0.67 -22.26
CA ASP A 145 -4.57 1.79 -22.29
C ASP A 145 -3.21 1.32 -21.75
N SER A 146 -2.24 1.16 -22.63
CA SER A 146 -0.90 0.70 -22.27
C SER A 146 -0.05 1.76 -21.54
N GLU A 147 -0.46 3.03 -21.61
CA GLU A 147 0.27 4.13 -20.98
C GLU A 147 -0.15 4.36 -19.52
N ALA A 148 -1.31 3.84 -19.11
CA ALA A 148 -1.83 3.99 -17.77
C ALA A 148 -0.88 3.41 -16.70
N ASN A 149 -0.70 4.14 -15.59
CA ASN A 149 0.19 3.78 -14.48
C ASN A 149 -0.60 3.14 -13.34
N THR A 150 -0.66 1.82 -13.31
CA THR A 150 -1.52 1.10 -12.36
C THR A 150 -0.97 1.05 -10.93
N SER A 151 0.34 1.03 -10.74
CA SER A 151 0.96 0.89 -9.42
C SER A 151 2.38 1.43 -9.44
N GLY A 152 2.85 1.96 -8.32
CA GLY A 152 4.27 2.15 -8.05
C GLY A 152 4.97 0.82 -7.75
N PRO A 153 6.24 0.86 -7.28
CA PRO A 153 7.01 -0.34 -6.97
C PRO A 153 6.31 -1.26 -5.96
N VAL A 154 6.21 -2.55 -6.28
CA VAL A 154 5.67 -3.59 -5.40
C VAL A 154 6.77 -4.59 -5.09
N TYR A 155 7.03 -4.82 -3.80
CA TYR A 155 8.02 -5.80 -3.34
C TYR A 155 7.75 -7.19 -3.92
N GLN A 156 8.80 -7.85 -4.41
CA GLN A 156 8.74 -9.20 -4.97
C GLN A 156 9.55 -10.22 -4.14
N SER A 157 10.83 -9.94 -3.91
CA SER A 157 11.72 -10.89 -3.23
C SER A 157 12.85 -10.18 -2.51
N LYS A 158 13.46 -10.90 -1.56
CA LYS A 158 14.69 -10.50 -0.87
C LYS A 158 15.82 -11.50 -1.09
N GLN A 159 17.03 -11.01 -1.07
CA GLN A 159 18.24 -11.81 -1.03
C GLN A 159 19.20 -11.24 0.03
N LYS A 160 19.65 -12.08 0.96
CA LYS A 160 20.71 -11.70 1.89
C LYS A 160 22.07 -11.79 1.19
N ILE A 161 22.86 -10.73 1.29
CA ILE A 161 24.26 -10.67 0.82
C ILE A 161 25.08 -10.06 1.94
N ASP A 162 25.91 -10.88 2.59
CA ASP A 162 26.70 -10.51 3.77
C ASP A 162 25.83 -9.89 4.88
N ASN A 163 26.09 -8.64 5.24
CA ASN A 163 25.34 -7.87 6.25
C ASN A 163 24.27 -6.96 5.64
N THR A 164 23.86 -7.22 4.39
CA THR A 164 22.83 -6.46 3.70
C THR A 164 21.68 -7.34 3.24
N ILE A 165 20.52 -6.73 3.00
CA ILE A 165 19.40 -7.35 2.28
C ILE A 165 19.17 -6.58 0.99
N VAL A 166 19.17 -7.31 -0.12
CA VAL A 166 18.87 -6.79 -1.46
C VAL A 166 17.42 -7.12 -1.80
N LEU A 167 16.63 -6.09 -2.07
CA LEU A 167 15.21 -6.19 -2.39
C LEU A 167 14.99 -6.03 -3.90
N THR A 168 14.15 -6.88 -4.46
CA THR A 168 13.69 -6.80 -5.85
C THR A 168 12.21 -6.40 -5.87
N PHE A 169 11.86 -5.55 -6.83
CA PHE A 169 10.50 -5.02 -6.99
C PHE A 169 9.97 -5.30 -8.40
N LYS A 170 8.65 -5.46 -8.50
CA LYS A 170 7.94 -5.22 -9.76
C LYS A 170 7.76 -3.71 -9.88
N HIS A 171 8.24 -3.11 -10.96
CA HIS A 171 8.21 -1.65 -11.17
C HIS A 171 8.15 -1.29 -12.65
N LYS A 172 7.81 -0.05 -12.98
CA LYS A 172 7.83 0.51 -14.34
C LYS A 172 9.16 1.21 -14.58
N GLY A 173 9.84 0.89 -15.69
CA GLY A 173 11.10 1.53 -16.04
C GLY A 173 12.18 1.36 -14.96
N LYS A 174 12.60 2.44 -14.30
CA LYS A 174 13.65 2.44 -13.27
C LYS A 174 13.14 2.84 -11.91
N LEU A 175 13.69 2.23 -10.85
CA LEU A 175 13.49 2.68 -9.48
C LEU A 175 14.11 4.07 -9.28
N LYS A 176 13.44 4.92 -8.52
CA LYS A 176 13.83 6.31 -8.24
C LYS A 176 13.56 6.69 -6.79
N VAL A 177 14.24 7.72 -6.35
CA VAL A 177 13.92 8.44 -5.10
C VAL A 177 12.96 9.57 -5.43
N MET A 178 11.80 9.61 -4.79
CA MET A 178 10.81 10.67 -4.93
C MET A 178 11.16 11.82 -3.99
N ASP A 179 11.19 13.03 -4.51
CA ASP A 179 11.25 14.25 -3.68
C ASP A 179 9.86 14.55 -3.12
N LYS A 180 9.80 15.11 -1.91
CA LYS A 180 8.50 15.50 -1.30
C LYS A 180 7.70 16.52 -2.09
N SER A 181 8.37 17.34 -2.92
CA SER A 181 7.69 18.25 -3.84
C SER A 181 6.88 17.52 -4.92
N GLN A 182 7.19 16.25 -5.16
CA GLN A 182 6.50 15.37 -6.11
C GLN A 182 5.32 14.61 -5.48
N TYR A 183 5.15 14.70 -4.16
CA TYR A 183 3.99 14.09 -3.50
C TYR A 183 2.71 14.73 -4.03
N ALA A 184 1.68 13.92 -4.21
CA ALA A 184 0.36 14.42 -4.57
C ALA A 184 -0.16 15.44 -3.55
N ASP A 185 0.34 15.40 -2.31
CA ASP A 185 0.08 16.35 -1.25
C ASP A 185 1.30 17.22 -0.87
N SER A 186 2.07 17.65 -1.85
CA SER A 186 3.29 18.43 -1.62
C SER A 186 3.07 19.73 -0.82
N VAL A 187 1.89 20.35 -0.94
CA VAL A 187 1.54 21.57 -0.19
C VAL A 187 1.51 21.29 1.31
N CYS A 188 1.03 20.12 1.70
CA CYS A 188 1.02 19.69 3.09
C CYS A 188 2.40 19.28 3.59
N GLU A 189 3.10 18.51 2.83
CA GLU A 189 4.39 17.94 3.20
C GLU A 189 5.49 18.99 3.36
N GLN A 190 5.49 20.05 2.55
CA GLN A 190 6.45 21.15 2.65
C GLN A 190 6.34 21.95 3.95
N LYS A 191 5.16 21.99 4.58
CA LYS A 191 4.94 22.72 5.83
C LYS A 191 5.32 21.92 7.08
N ILE A 192 5.40 20.61 6.97
CA ILE A 192 5.51 19.70 8.12
C ILE A 192 6.96 19.31 8.41
N SER A 193 7.82 19.26 7.43
CA SER A 193 9.20 18.84 7.63
C SER A 193 10.20 19.80 7.01
N ALA A 194 11.22 20.16 7.81
CA ALA A 194 12.46 20.68 7.27
C ALA A 194 13.01 19.63 6.28
N SER A 195 13.06 19.96 5.01
CA SER A 195 13.45 19.10 3.92
C SER A 195 14.83 18.48 4.19
N SER A 196 14.90 17.15 4.18
CA SER A 196 16.15 16.51 3.83
C SER A 196 16.41 16.82 2.36
N THR A 197 17.48 17.55 2.07
CA THR A 197 17.86 17.94 0.72
C THR A 197 18.59 16.83 -0.05
N ASP A 198 18.81 15.69 0.58
CA ASP A 198 19.48 14.55 -0.04
C ASP A 198 18.47 13.65 -0.77
N THR A 199 18.31 13.90 -2.06
CA THR A 199 17.45 13.11 -2.97
C THR A 199 18.06 11.78 -3.38
N SER A 200 19.23 11.39 -2.86
CA SER A 200 19.89 10.11 -3.17
C SER A 200 19.58 9.00 -2.17
N ILE A 201 19.03 9.35 -1.00
CA ILE A 201 18.80 8.42 0.12
C ILE A 201 17.33 8.00 0.17
N LEU A 202 17.12 6.69 0.27
CA LEU A 202 15.81 6.13 0.58
C LEU A 202 15.58 6.14 2.09
N HIS A 203 14.36 6.52 2.49
CA HIS A 203 13.94 6.61 3.89
C HIS A 203 12.89 5.55 4.23
N GLU A 204 12.55 5.47 5.52
CA GLU A 204 11.48 4.61 6.06
C GLU A 204 11.73 3.11 5.94
N PHE A 205 13.00 2.70 5.88
CA PHE A 205 13.40 1.30 5.93
C PHE A 205 13.80 0.89 7.35
N TRP A 206 13.42 -0.32 7.70
CA TRP A 206 13.81 -1.00 8.94
C TRP A 206 14.35 -2.38 8.59
N ILE A 207 15.38 -2.83 9.30
CA ILE A 207 16.02 -4.12 9.08
C ILE A 207 16.09 -4.88 10.41
N SER A 208 15.77 -6.18 10.40
CA SER A 208 15.83 -7.00 11.60
C SER A 208 17.15 -7.73 11.73
N ASP A 209 17.54 -7.99 12.98
CA ASP A 209 18.59 -8.96 13.32
C ASP A 209 18.05 -10.41 13.27
N GLU A 210 18.91 -11.37 13.56
CA GLU A 210 18.60 -12.81 13.63
C GLU A 210 17.57 -13.19 14.70
N ASN A 211 17.32 -12.31 15.68
CA ASN A 211 16.33 -12.50 16.72
C ASN A 211 14.98 -11.86 16.36
N GLY A 212 14.86 -11.27 15.18
CA GLY A 212 13.65 -10.61 14.71
C GLY A 212 13.43 -9.21 15.28
N LYS A 213 14.45 -8.61 15.92
CA LYS A 213 14.36 -7.23 16.40
C LYS A 213 14.70 -6.26 15.27
N PHE A 214 13.82 -5.30 15.00
CA PHE A 214 13.99 -4.30 13.97
C PHE A 214 14.73 -3.04 14.45
N TYR A 215 15.57 -2.51 13.56
CA TYR A 215 16.37 -1.30 13.72
C TYR A 215 16.19 -0.39 12.52
N PRO A 216 16.29 0.94 12.68
CA PRO A 216 16.34 1.86 11.53
C PRO A 216 17.45 1.45 10.57
N ALA A 217 17.17 1.50 9.29
CA ALA A 217 18.08 1.06 8.25
C ALA A 217 18.39 2.18 7.25
N ASN A 218 19.61 2.12 6.71
CA ASN A 218 19.97 2.83 5.50
C ASN A 218 19.51 2.04 4.28
N ALA A 219 19.14 2.75 3.22
CA ALA A 219 18.75 2.12 1.97
C ALA A 219 19.15 2.98 0.76
N ARG A 220 19.55 2.33 -0.34
CA ARG A 220 19.85 2.99 -1.60
C ARG A 220 19.45 2.14 -2.79
N ILE A 221 19.28 2.77 -3.94
CA ILE A 221 19.02 2.07 -5.20
C ILE A 221 20.36 1.71 -5.86
N GLU A 222 20.52 0.43 -6.19
CA GLU A 222 21.65 -0.09 -6.97
C GLU A 222 21.14 -1.08 -8.02
N ASN A 223 21.43 -0.84 -9.29
CA ASN A 223 21.07 -1.73 -10.41
C ASN A 223 19.58 -2.13 -10.41
N ASP A 224 18.69 -1.15 -10.24
CA ASP A 224 17.24 -1.32 -10.14
C ASP A 224 16.79 -2.28 -9.00
N LYS A 225 17.57 -2.33 -7.94
CA LYS A 225 17.25 -3.02 -6.67
C LYS A 225 17.46 -2.06 -5.52
N VAL A 226 16.88 -2.37 -4.38
CA VAL A 226 17.12 -1.62 -3.15
C VAL A 226 18.03 -2.43 -2.24
N VAL A 227 19.17 -1.87 -1.87
CA VAL A 227 20.11 -2.44 -0.90
C VAL A 227 19.85 -1.80 0.45
N VAL A 228 19.57 -2.63 1.48
CA VAL A 228 19.22 -2.20 2.84
C VAL A 228 20.24 -2.74 3.83
N TRP A 229 20.72 -1.88 4.74
CA TRP A 229 21.68 -2.25 5.79
C TRP A 229 21.54 -1.38 7.04
N SER A 230 22.10 -1.82 8.15
CA SER A 230 22.26 -1.03 9.37
C SER A 230 23.60 -1.38 10.03
N ASP A 231 24.30 -0.37 10.54
CA ASP A 231 25.54 -0.58 11.28
C ASP A 231 25.33 -1.34 12.61
N SER A 232 24.05 -1.38 13.06
CA SER A 232 23.65 -2.10 14.27
C SER A 232 23.27 -3.56 14.02
N VAL A 233 23.25 -4.04 12.76
CA VAL A 233 22.76 -5.37 12.39
C VAL A 233 23.77 -6.09 11.51
N PHE A 234 24.46 -7.09 12.07
CA PHE A 234 25.49 -7.87 11.35
C PHE A 234 24.92 -9.08 10.61
N ASN A 235 23.80 -9.62 11.07
CA ASN A 235 23.18 -10.82 10.49
C ASN A 235 21.69 -10.54 10.21
N PRO A 236 21.37 -9.74 9.15
CA PRO A 236 20.01 -9.32 8.88
C PRO A 236 19.15 -10.48 8.36
N THR A 237 17.84 -10.44 8.70
CA THR A 237 16.86 -11.45 8.25
C THR A 237 15.71 -10.84 7.47
N ASP A 238 15.19 -9.69 7.89
CA ASP A 238 13.99 -9.11 7.32
C ASP A 238 14.06 -7.60 7.16
N VAL A 239 13.18 -7.07 6.31
CA VAL A 239 13.04 -5.63 6.04
C VAL A 239 11.58 -5.25 6.13
N MET A 240 11.30 -4.09 6.73
CA MET A 240 10.02 -3.38 6.62
C MET A 240 10.23 -2.04 5.92
N TYR A 241 9.25 -1.63 5.15
CA TYR A 241 9.18 -0.33 4.50
C TYR A 241 7.90 0.40 4.87
N VAL A 242 8.01 1.67 5.28
CA VAL A 242 6.89 2.54 5.66
C VAL A 242 6.06 1.91 6.78
N TRP A 243 6.73 1.43 7.83
CA TRP A 243 6.09 0.82 8.99
C TRP A 243 5.92 1.85 10.10
N GLY A 244 4.75 1.86 10.72
CA GLY A 244 4.39 2.81 11.77
C GLY A 244 3.14 3.63 11.42
N ALA A 245 2.68 4.42 12.38
CA ALA A 245 1.47 5.22 12.22
C ALA A 245 1.65 6.29 11.14
N TYR A 246 2.68 7.09 11.26
CA TYR A 246 2.95 8.19 10.34
C TYR A 246 4.43 8.22 9.90
N PRO A 247 4.88 7.30 9.05
CA PRO A 247 6.19 7.41 8.41
C PRO A 247 6.28 8.72 7.62
N GLU A 248 7.32 9.52 7.88
CA GLU A 248 7.33 10.90 7.40
C GLU A 248 7.81 11.05 5.95
N MET A 249 8.67 10.13 5.50
CA MET A 249 9.40 10.29 4.24
C MET A 249 9.37 9.04 3.34
N PRO A 250 8.20 8.44 3.04
CA PRO A 250 8.13 7.35 2.08
C PRO A 250 8.50 7.87 0.68
N ASN A 251 9.70 7.53 0.18
CA ASN A 251 10.24 8.16 -1.02
C ASN A 251 10.72 7.18 -2.10
N LEU A 252 10.41 5.91 -2.01
CA LEU A 252 10.65 4.96 -3.09
C LEU A 252 9.56 5.07 -4.15
N THR A 253 9.97 5.28 -5.40
CA THR A 253 9.09 5.32 -6.59
C THR A 253 9.78 4.69 -7.80
N ASP A 254 9.16 4.78 -8.95
CA ASP A 254 9.70 4.36 -10.26
C ASP A 254 9.32 5.37 -11.36
N ASP A 255 9.45 4.96 -12.62
CA ASP A 255 9.10 5.82 -13.77
C ASP A 255 7.59 6.11 -13.88
N SER A 256 6.73 5.44 -13.09
CA SER A 256 5.31 5.79 -13.01
C SER A 256 5.06 7.07 -12.20
N GLY A 257 5.99 7.45 -11.32
CA GLY A 257 5.81 8.54 -10.35
C GLY A 257 4.93 8.18 -9.17
N LEU A 258 4.38 6.95 -9.10
CA LEU A 258 3.57 6.49 -7.98
C LEU A 258 4.44 5.99 -6.82
N PRO A 259 4.03 6.17 -5.56
CA PRO A 259 4.81 5.69 -4.42
C PRO A 259 4.82 4.16 -4.36
N ALA A 260 5.92 3.59 -3.89
CA ALA A 260 5.97 2.18 -3.52
C ALA A 260 4.99 1.90 -2.37
N VAL A 261 4.41 0.70 -2.37
CA VAL A 261 3.48 0.29 -1.31
C VAL A 261 4.23 -0.15 -0.05
N THR A 262 3.59 -0.02 1.11
CA THR A 262 4.08 -0.60 2.38
C THR A 262 4.27 -2.11 2.23
N PHE A 263 5.35 -2.64 2.78
CA PHE A 263 5.60 -4.09 2.82
C PHE A 263 6.42 -4.49 4.04
N ASN A 264 6.34 -5.78 4.34
CA ASN A 264 7.14 -6.47 5.32
C ASN A 264 7.60 -7.80 4.71
N THR A 265 8.88 -8.10 4.78
CA THR A 265 9.44 -9.36 4.25
C THR A 265 9.32 -10.52 5.23
N TYR A 266 8.98 -10.24 6.49
CA TYR A 266 8.83 -11.23 7.57
C TYR A 266 7.68 -12.21 7.29
N ASN A 267 6.59 -11.76 6.71
CA ASN A 267 5.42 -12.58 6.43
C ASN A 267 5.57 -13.51 5.21
N GLY A 268 6.79 -13.80 4.80
CA GLY A 268 7.15 -14.97 3.99
C GLY A 268 6.54 -15.07 2.60
N SER A 269 5.92 -14.04 2.10
CA SER A 269 5.28 -14.09 0.79
C SER A 269 6.21 -13.57 -0.29
N GLU A 270 7.06 -14.46 -0.81
CA GLU A 270 7.62 -14.26 -2.15
C GLU A 270 6.47 -14.19 -3.14
N VAL A 271 6.43 -13.13 -3.91
CA VAL A 271 5.48 -13.00 -5.02
C VAL A 271 5.99 -13.90 -6.14
N LEU A 272 5.33 -15.02 -6.36
CA LEU A 272 5.51 -15.84 -7.56
C LEU A 272 4.94 -15.14 -8.80
#